data_07ff26c48c60272bd34528b90a02a6b0
#
_entry.id   07ff26c48c60272bd34528b90a02a6b0
#
_cell.length_a   1.000
_cell.length_b   1.000
_cell.length_c   1.000
_cell.angle_alpha   90.00
_cell.angle_beta   90.00
_cell.angle_gamma   90.00
#
_symmetry.space_group_name_H-M   'P 1'
#
loop_
_entity.id
_entity.type
_entity.pdbx_description
1 polymer ?
#
loop_
_entity_poly.entity_id
_entity_poly.type
_entity_poly.pdbx_seq_one_letter_code
_entity_poly.pdbx_strand_id
1 'polypeptide(L)'
;MKISFAGLGKMGAPIAMNLAKGGDELTVFDINESNLAKFSGLKNVKTTGNTDDICEAGVIFLCLPNGDIVKKTALGPNGLISKMKKGAVLADLSTISWKAAMDVAEGCAETGIEFMDCPISGMEARAIAGTLTVMCGGKEETFRRIEPLLKMIGTNILYMGKNGAGQLTKLINQLLFDINAAAIAEVVPMAALMGLDPEKTASVMNSGTGRSYASEFFLPRALEGNFSEGYAMKNAYKDLVSAAEISASQSIPMPVLAAATATYQQALRSGYGELGKGAMIKVFEKLLGTEFRKG
;
A
#
# COMPACT_ATOMS: atom_id res chain seq x y z
N MET A 1 5.78 15.50 21.95
CA MET A 1 5.30 14.11 22.23
C MET A 1 6.44 13.14 21.91
N LYS A 2 6.53 11.98 22.58
CA LYS A 2 7.46 10.92 22.13
C LYS A 2 6.77 10.06 21.08
N ILE A 3 7.36 9.98 19.90
CA ILE A 3 6.86 9.24 18.74
C ILE A 3 7.93 8.22 18.35
N SER A 4 7.52 7.04 17.91
CA SER A 4 8.42 6.06 17.31
C SER A 4 7.93 5.64 15.93
N PHE A 5 8.85 5.25 15.07
CA PHE A 5 8.57 4.80 13.72
C PHE A 5 9.40 3.56 13.36
N ALA A 6 8.76 2.49 12.95
CA ALA A 6 9.40 1.24 12.57
C ALA A 6 9.18 0.92 11.10
N GLY A 7 10.29 0.68 10.39
CA GLY A 7 10.29 0.35 8.96
C GLY A 7 10.58 1.57 8.08
N LEU A 8 11.85 1.75 7.69
CA LEU A 8 12.38 2.88 6.93
C LEU A 8 12.66 2.53 5.46
N GLY A 9 11.82 1.68 4.89
CA GLY A 9 11.86 1.36 3.46
C GLY A 9 11.46 2.54 2.57
N LYS A 10 11.15 2.28 1.27
CA LYS A 10 10.80 3.31 0.28
C LYS A 10 9.67 4.24 0.74
N MET A 11 8.68 3.71 1.44
CA MET A 11 7.56 4.51 1.95
C MET A 11 7.84 5.08 3.34
N GLY A 12 8.38 4.25 4.25
CA GLY A 12 8.55 4.63 5.65
C GLY A 12 9.58 5.72 5.88
N ALA A 13 10.71 5.70 5.16
CA ALA A 13 11.75 6.72 5.35
C ALA A 13 11.25 8.15 5.06
N PRO A 14 10.62 8.46 3.90
CA PRO A 14 10.09 9.80 3.66
C PRO A 14 8.95 10.18 4.63
N ILE A 15 8.12 9.23 5.06
CA ILE A 15 7.07 9.47 6.06
C ILE A 15 7.70 9.85 7.40
N ALA A 16 8.66 9.06 7.91
CA ALA A 16 9.36 9.36 9.15
C ALA A 16 10.11 10.70 9.08
N MET A 17 10.67 11.05 7.90
CA MET A 17 11.31 12.34 7.68
C MET A 17 10.33 13.51 7.80
N ASN A 18 9.10 13.35 7.33
CA ASN A 18 8.06 14.39 7.50
C ASN A 18 7.62 14.52 8.96
N LEU A 19 7.51 13.42 9.70
CA LEU A 19 7.27 13.47 11.15
C LEU A 19 8.41 14.17 11.90
N ALA A 20 9.66 13.92 11.53
CA ALA A 20 10.83 14.58 12.12
C ALA A 20 10.80 16.12 11.99
N LYS A 21 10.23 16.66 10.90
CA LYS A 21 10.06 18.10 10.67
C LYS A 21 9.11 18.76 11.67
N GLY A 22 8.23 17.99 12.30
CA GLY A 22 7.27 18.49 13.30
C GLY A 22 7.88 18.89 14.63
N GLY A 23 9.15 18.57 14.87
CA GLY A 23 9.89 18.99 16.08
C GLY A 23 9.66 18.10 17.32
N ASP A 24 8.78 17.10 17.25
CA ASP A 24 8.62 16.10 18.33
C ASP A 24 9.86 15.18 18.45
N GLU A 25 10.07 14.57 19.63
CA GLU A 25 11.09 13.55 19.81
C GLU A 25 10.70 12.28 19.04
N LEU A 26 11.45 11.95 17.98
CA LEU A 26 11.21 10.79 17.13
C LEU A 26 12.31 9.73 17.32
N THR A 27 11.91 8.49 17.64
CA THR A 27 12.83 7.34 17.60
C THR A 27 12.49 6.51 16.36
N VAL A 28 13.47 6.30 15.46
CA VAL A 28 13.29 5.49 14.24
C VAL A 28 14.01 4.16 14.36
N PHE A 29 13.34 3.11 13.94
CA PHE A 29 13.84 1.74 13.95
C PHE A 29 13.79 1.12 12.56
N ASP A 30 14.87 0.46 12.19
CA ASP A 30 14.92 -0.44 11.03
C ASP A 30 15.95 -1.54 11.30
N ILE A 31 15.73 -2.73 10.72
CA ILE A 31 16.70 -3.84 10.78
C ILE A 31 17.92 -3.59 9.88
N ASN A 32 17.80 -2.67 8.93
CA ASN A 32 18.83 -2.30 7.97
C ASN A 32 19.50 -0.96 8.41
N GLU A 33 20.73 -1.03 8.83
CA GLU A 33 21.53 0.13 9.28
C GLU A 33 21.63 1.22 8.21
N SER A 34 21.66 0.86 6.91
CA SER A 34 21.72 1.84 5.83
C SER A 34 20.46 2.73 5.76
N ASN A 35 19.33 2.23 6.22
CA ASN A 35 18.10 3.02 6.34
C ASN A 35 18.18 4.00 7.51
N LEU A 36 18.78 3.61 8.63
CA LEU A 36 18.99 4.45 9.81
C LEU A 36 19.94 5.61 9.51
N ALA A 37 20.97 5.38 8.71
CA ALA A 37 21.97 6.40 8.34
C ALA A 37 21.33 7.67 7.73
N LYS A 38 20.18 7.58 7.07
CA LYS A 38 19.44 8.71 6.50
C LYS A 38 18.95 9.72 7.54
N PHE A 39 18.88 9.30 8.81
CA PHE A 39 18.39 10.10 9.93
C PHE A 39 19.52 10.61 10.84
N SER A 40 20.78 10.26 10.54
CA SER A 40 21.94 10.70 11.30
C SER A 40 22.09 12.23 11.27
N GLY A 41 22.32 12.82 12.44
CA GLY A 41 22.52 14.27 12.56
C GLY A 41 21.26 15.11 12.70
N LEU A 42 20.07 14.51 12.64
CA LEU A 42 18.82 15.22 12.96
C LEU A 42 18.68 15.38 14.49
N LYS A 43 18.57 16.62 14.97
CA LYS A 43 18.64 16.94 16.42
C LYS A 43 17.56 16.28 17.27
N ASN A 44 16.36 16.08 16.72
CA ASN A 44 15.20 15.52 17.42
C ASN A 44 14.95 14.05 17.07
N VAL A 45 15.88 13.37 16.39
CA VAL A 45 15.71 11.98 15.95
C VAL A 45 16.77 11.09 16.58
N LYS A 46 16.33 10.03 17.27
CA LYS A 46 17.16 8.92 17.73
C LYS A 46 17.02 7.75 16.75
N THR A 47 18.12 7.18 16.31
CA THR A 47 18.14 5.95 15.50
C THR A 47 18.44 4.75 16.38
N THR A 48 17.78 3.61 16.13
CA THR A 48 18.02 2.37 16.89
C THR A 48 17.79 1.13 16.05
N GLY A 49 18.57 0.08 16.30
CA GLY A 49 18.36 -1.27 15.83
C GLY A 49 17.64 -2.17 16.85
N ASN A 50 17.26 -1.62 18.02
CA ASN A 50 16.59 -2.36 19.09
C ASN A 50 15.12 -1.95 19.20
N THR A 51 14.22 -2.91 19.12
CA THR A 51 12.76 -2.68 19.26
C THR A 51 12.35 -2.18 20.63
N ASP A 52 13.12 -2.44 21.67
CA ASP A 52 12.81 -1.98 23.04
C ASP A 52 12.84 -0.46 23.14
N ASP A 53 13.75 0.18 22.43
CA ASP A 53 13.91 1.63 22.45
C ASP A 53 12.68 2.39 21.90
N ILE A 54 11.90 1.75 21.03
CA ILE A 54 10.70 2.38 20.44
C ILE A 54 9.45 2.21 21.30
N CYS A 55 9.45 1.29 22.28
CA CYS A 55 8.28 0.96 23.10
C CYS A 55 7.94 2.05 24.14
N GLU A 56 8.86 2.97 24.44
CA GLU A 56 8.66 4.09 25.37
C GLU A 56 7.73 5.20 24.82
N ALA A 57 7.46 5.17 23.51
CA ALA A 57 6.67 6.20 22.85
C ALA A 57 5.17 6.10 23.17
N GLY A 58 4.50 7.24 23.18
CA GLY A 58 3.04 7.30 23.27
C GLY A 58 2.33 6.93 21.96
N VAL A 59 3.03 7.04 20.81
CA VAL A 59 2.55 6.65 19.48
C VAL A 59 3.67 5.96 18.75
N ILE A 60 3.41 4.75 18.26
CA ILE A 60 4.33 4.00 17.39
C ILE A 60 3.68 3.82 16.02
N PHE A 61 4.35 4.28 14.98
CA PHE A 61 3.98 4.02 13.60
C PHE A 61 4.73 2.81 13.05
N LEU A 62 4.02 1.95 12.32
CA LEU A 62 4.59 0.85 11.54
C LEU A 62 4.45 1.16 10.05
N CYS A 63 5.48 0.86 9.26
CA CYS A 63 5.43 0.86 7.80
C CYS A 63 6.25 -0.33 7.27
N LEU A 64 5.67 -1.52 7.33
CA LEU A 64 6.34 -2.80 7.17
C LEU A 64 5.87 -3.51 5.87
N PRO A 65 6.66 -4.46 5.34
CA PRO A 65 6.41 -5.05 4.01
C PRO A 65 5.12 -5.86 3.86
N ASN A 66 4.69 -6.57 4.91
CA ASN A 66 3.53 -7.48 4.84
C ASN A 66 2.93 -7.79 6.23
N GLY A 67 1.77 -8.45 6.24
CA GLY A 67 1.02 -8.77 7.47
C GLY A 67 1.75 -9.71 8.43
N ASP A 68 2.55 -10.65 7.92
CA ASP A 68 3.29 -11.59 8.78
C ASP A 68 4.38 -10.85 9.58
N ILE A 69 5.07 -9.92 8.92
CA ILE A 69 6.07 -9.08 9.59
C ILE A 69 5.38 -8.15 10.59
N VAL A 70 4.25 -7.53 10.24
CA VAL A 70 3.47 -6.70 11.18
C VAL A 70 3.04 -7.50 12.38
N LYS A 71 2.43 -8.68 12.20
CA LYS A 71 2.04 -9.57 13.29
C LYS A 71 3.21 -9.99 14.16
N LYS A 72 4.31 -10.43 13.54
CA LYS A 72 5.53 -10.81 14.29
C LYS A 72 6.08 -9.64 15.10
N THR A 73 6.10 -8.44 14.53
CA THR A 73 6.61 -7.24 15.21
C THR A 73 5.68 -6.81 16.35
N ALA A 74 4.39 -6.84 16.15
CA ALA A 74 3.40 -6.42 17.15
C ALA A 74 3.17 -7.49 18.23
N LEU A 75 2.87 -8.75 17.82
CA LEU A 75 2.33 -9.83 18.65
C LEU A 75 3.33 -10.92 18.98
N GLY A 76 4.52 -10.95 18.37
CA GLY A 76 5.52 -12.00 18.60
C GLY A 76 5.94 -12.14 20.07
N PRO A 77 6.69 -13.19 20.45
CA PRO A 77 7.08 -13.44 21.85
C PRO A 77 7.77 -12.27 22.56
N ASN A 78 8.43 -11.39 21.79
CA ASN A 78 9.02 -10.13 22.23
C ASN A 78 8.42 -8.95 21.46
N GLY A 79 7.14 -9.07 21.05
CA GLY A 79 6.45 -8.07 20.25
C GLY A 79 6.22 -6.76 21.00
N LEU A 80 5.99 -5.71 20.21
CA LEU A 80 5.88 -4.35 20.76
C LEU A 80 4.79 -4.23 21.83
N ILE A 81 3.62 -4.85 21.62
CA ILE A 81 2.48 -4.71 22.55
C ILE A 81 2.77 -5.23 23.96
N SER A 82 3.68 -6.19 24.10
CA SER A 82 4.07 -6.70 25.43
C SER A 82 4.93 -5.73 26.24
N LYS A 83 5.48 -4.70 25.57
CA LYS A 83 6.44 -3.72 26.14
C LYS A 83 5.90 -2.29 26.10
N MET A 84 4.91 -2.01 25.27
CA MET A 84 4.27 -0.71 25.19
C MET A 84 3.49 -0.37 26.45
N LYS A 85 3.38 0.92 26.76
CA LYS A 85 2.57 1.41 27.87
C LYS A 85 1.08 1.33 27.55
N LYS A 86 0.27 0.92 28.53
CA LYS A 86 -1.20 0.97 28.36
C LYS A 86 -1.67 2.36 27.94
N GLY A 87 -2.59 2.39 27.01
CA GLY A 87 -3.09 3.62 26.40
C GLY A 87 -2.18 4.23 25.32
N ALA A 88 -1.00 3.64 25.04
CA ALA A 88 -0.22 4.02 23.87
C ALA A 88 -0.93 3.57 22.58
N VAL A 89 -0.60 4.22 21.47
CA VAL A 89 -1.17 3.93 20.14
C VAL A 89 -0.17 3.18 19.28
N LEU A 90 -0.60 2.07 18.70
CA LEU A 90 0.08 1.41 17.58
C LEU A 90 -0.67 1.75 16.29
N ALA A 91 -0.09 2.58 15.44
CA ALA A 91 -0.66 3.02 14.16
C ALA A 91 0.05 2.33 13.01
N ASP A 92 -0.63 1.43 12.29
CA ASP A 92 -0.04 0.68 11.19
C ASP A 92 -0.35 1.33 9.84
N LEU A 93 0.67 1.92 9.20
CA LEU A 93 0.61 2.49 7.87
C LEU A 93 0.83 1.45 6.76
N SER A 94 1.13 0.21 7.11
CA SER A 94 1.38 -0.87 6.18
C SER A 94 0.10 -1.25 5.42
N THR A 95 0.25 -1.75 4.20
CA THR A 95 -0.86 -2.39 3.46
C THR A 95 -0.81 -3.90 3.70
N ILE A 96 -1.70 -4.38 4.55
CA ILE A 96 -1.80 -5.79 4.98
C ILE A 96 -3.21 -6.32 4.74
N SER A 97 -3.41 -7.64 4.87
CA SER A 97 -4.75 -8.20 4.78
C SER A 97 -5.64 -7.71 5.94
N TRP A 98 -6.94 -7.61 5.67
CA TRP A 98 -7.93 -7.26 6.70
C TRP A 98 -7.82 -8.19 7.92
N LYS A 99 -7.67 -9.50 7.67
CA LYS A 99 -7.51 -10.49 8.75
C LYS A 99 -6.28 -10.20 9.62
N ALA A 100 -5.13 -9.91 9.02
CA ALA A 100 -3.92 -9.60 9.79
C ALA A 100 -4.08 -8.32 10.63
N ALA A 101 -4.77 -7.30 10.13
CA ALA A 101 -5.09 -6.10 10.90
C ALA A 101 -6.02 -6.42 12.09
N MET A 102 -7.01 -7.29 11.89
CA MET A 102 -7.91 -7.69 12.96
C MET A 102 -7.20 -8.52 14.04
N ASP A 103 -6.30 -9.44 13.64
CA ASP A 103 -5.46 -10.20 14.59
C ASP A 103 -4.63 -9.24 15.48
N VAL A 104 -4.04 -8.20 14.89
CA VAL A 104 -3.27 -7.19 15.63
C VAL A 104 -4.17 -6.35 16.53
N ALA A 105 -5.34 -5.95 16.06
CA ALA A 105 -6.30 -5.17 16.84
C ALA A 105 -6.77 -5.93 18.09
N GLU A 106 -7.03 -7.23 17.96
CA GLU A 106 -7.42 -8.11 19.08
C GLU A 106 -6.29 -8.19 20.12
N GLY A 107 -5.06 -8.50 19.72
CA GLY A 107 -3.93 -8.57 20.64
C GLY A 107 -3.63 -7.23 21.32
N CYS A 108 -3.79 -6.11 20.62
CA CYS A 108 -3.67 -4.78 21.21
C CYS A 108 -4.74 -4.54 22.29
N ALA A 109 -6.00 -4.92 22.00
CA ALA A 109 -7.10 -4.74 22.96
C ALA A 109 -6.87 -5.53 24.26
N GLU A 110 -6.37 -6.77 24.18
CA GLU A 110 -6.04 -7.61 25.34
C GLU A 110 -4.97 -6.98 26.25
N THR A 111 -4.03 -6.20 25.67
CA THR A 111 -2.94 -5.55 26.42
C THR A 111 -3.25 -4.11 26.79
N GLY A 112 -4.40 -3.58 26.38
CA GLY A 112 -4.80 -2.18 26.64
C GLY A 112 -4.06 -1.16 25.77
N ILE A 113 -3.56 -1.60 24.61
CA ILE A 113 -2.97 -0.74 23.57
C ILE A 113 -4.06 -0.33 22.58
N GLU A 114 -4.06 0.92 22.15
CA GLU A 114 -4.98 1.41 21.11
C GLU A 114 -4.40 1.13 19.73
N PHE A 115 -5.09 0.33 18.92
CA PHE A 115 -4.66 0.04 17.55
C PHE A 115 -5.41 0.90 16.54
N MET A 116 -4.68 1.40 15.54
CA MET A 116 -5.22 2.08 14.36
C MET A 116 -4.62 1.46 13.09
N ASP A 117 -5.44 0.91 12.22
CA ASP A 117 -5.02 0.55 10.86
C ASP A 117 -5.14 1.80 9.97
N CYS A 118 -4.01 2.29 9.47
CA CYS A 118 -3.90 3.55 8.77
C CYS A 118 -3.21 3.38 7.39
N PRO A 119 -3.61 2.42 6.53
CA PRO A 119 -2.96 2.23 5.25
C PRO A 119 -2.99 3.50 4.40
N ILE A 120 -1.95 3.62 3.57
CA ILE A 120 -1.67 4.83 2.80
C ILE A 120 -1.84 4.63 1.29
N SER A 121 -2.10 5.71 0.57
CA SER A 121 -2.13 5.76 -0.89
C SER A 121 -1.45 7.03 -1.40
N GLY A 122 -0.64 6.89 -2.51
CA GLY A 122 0.03 8.04 -3.12
C GLY A 122 1.43 7.77 -3.66
N MET A 123 1.96 6.57 -3.48
CA MET A 123 3.32 6.19 -3.90
C MET A 123 4.42 7.03 -3.23
N GLU A 124 5.68 6.78 -3.56
CA GLU A 124 6.85 7.40 -2.94
C GLU A 124 6.87 8.93 -3.11
N ALA A 125 6.52 9.44 -4.29
CA ALA A 125 6.53 10.87 -4.56
C ALA A 125 5.61 11.66 -3.60
N ARG A 126 4.40 11.13 -3.33
CA ARG A 126 3.48 11.75 -2.37
C ARG A 126 3.90 11.53 -0.91
N ALA A 127 4.61 10.44 -0.61
CA ALA A 127 5.19 10.24 0.71
C ALA A 127 6.29 11.28 1.00
N ILE A 128 7.15 11.57 0.03
CA ILE A 128 8.18 12.61 0.12
C ILE A 128 7.54 14.00 0.30
N ALA A 129 6.50 14.29 -0.47
CA ALA A 129 5.80 15.57 -0.44
C ALA A 129 4.90 15.77 0.81
N GLY A 130 4.66 14.72 1.62
CA GLY A 130 3.72 14.79 2.75
C GLY A 130 2.26 14.93 2.30
N THR A 131 1.89 14.41 1.14
CA THR A 131 0.56 14.59 0.52
C THR A 131 -0.18 13.28 0.33
N LEU A 132 0.09 12.28 1.17
CA LEU A 132 -0.58 10.98 1.12
C LEU A 132 -2.08 11.09 1.42
N THR A 133 -2.83 10.11 0.94
CA THR A 133 -4.14 9.77 1.46
C THR A 133 -3.95 8.69 2.52
N VAL A 134 -4.51 8.89 3.72
CA VAL A 134 -4.45 7.95 4.84
C VAL A 134 -5.88 7.54 5.21
N MET A 135 -6.14 6.24 5.22
CA MET A 135 -7.45 5.68 5.54
C MET A 135 -7.39 5.04 6.94
N CYS A 136 -8.04 5.67 7.93
CA CYS A 136 -7.86 5.32 9.34
C CYS A 136 -9.03 4.52 9.89
N GLY A 137 -8.77 3.29 10.35
CA GLY A 137 -9.70 2.45 11.10
C GLY A 137 -9.27 2.29 12.55
N GLY A 138 -10.22 2.40 13.48
CA GLY A 138 -9.97 2.30 14.92
C GLY A 138 -10.98 3.08 15.74
N LYS A 139 -10.71 3.35 17.01
CA LYS A 139 -11.56 4.23 17.82
C LYS A 139 -11.44 5.67 17.37
N GLU A 140 -12.55 6.39 17.26
CA GLU A 140 -12.56 7.79 16.81
C GLU A 140 -11.76 8.70 17.76
N GLU A 141 -11.82 8.46 19.06
CA GLU A 141 -11.03 9.20 20.04
C GLU A 141 -9.52 9.04 19.78
N THR A 142 -9.07 7.82 19.52
CA THR A 142 -7.66 7.53 19.17
C THR A 142 -7.28 8.19 17.86
N PHE A 143 -8.16 8.15 16.84
CA PHE A 143 -7.97 8.87 15.59
C PHE A 143 -7.73 10.36 15.84
N ARG A 144 -8.62 11.03 16.60
CA ARG A 144 -8.49 12.46 16.92
C ARG A 144 -7.18 12.80 17.62
N ARG A 145 -6.69 11.90 18.48
CA ARG A 145 -5.42 12.07 19.19
C ARG A 145 -4.21 12.05 18.25
N ILE A 146 -4.19 11.19 17.23
CA ILE A 146 -3.05 11.05 16.30
C ILE A 146 -3.24 11.84 14.99
N GLU A 147 -4.41 12.39 14.72
CA GLU A 147 -4.70 13.15 13.51
C GLU A 147 -3.69 14.28 13.22
N PRO A 148 -3.21 15.05 14.23
CA PRO A 148 -2.17 16.06 13.99
C PRO A 148 -0.88 15.47 13.41
N LEU A 149 -0.48 14.26 13.83
CA LEU A 149 0.70 13.56 13.30
C LEU A 149 0.44 13.06 11.88
N LEU A 150 -0.76 12.54 11.61
CA LEU A 150 -1.14 12.08 10.28
C LEU A 150 -1.17 13.23 9.26
N LYS A 151 -1.55 14.44 9.68
CA LYS A 151 -1.51 15.64 8.84
C LYS A 151 -0.10 16.08 8.42
N MET A 152 0.93 15.62 9.10
CA MET A 152 2.33 15.85 8.68
C MET A 152 2.72 14.98 7.48
N ILE A 153 2.05 13.85 7.27
CA ILE A 153 2.38 12.86 6.24
C ILE A 153 1.40 12.81 5.08
N GLY A 154 0.22 13.40 5.25
CA GLY A 154 -0.83 13.39 4.23
C GLY A 154 -1.72 14.61 4.27
N THR A 155 -2.32 14.94 3.13
CA THR A 155 -3.29 16.02 2.98
C THR A 155 -4.74 15.54 3.01
N ASN A 156 -4.95 14.24 2.81
CA ASN A 156 -6.29 13.63 2.82
C ASN A 156 -6.32 12.54 3.90
N ILE A 157 -6.75 12.91 5.10
CA ILE A 157 -6.80 12.03 6.28
C ILE A 157 -8.26 11.68 6.55
N LEU A 158 -8.62 10.40 6.38
CA LEU A 158 -10.00 9.94 6.41
C LEU A 158 -10.22 8.95 7.56
N TYR A 159 -11.13 9.26 8.46
CA TYR A 159 -11.63 8.29 9.43
C TYR A 159 -12.67 7.38 8.77
N MET A 160 -12.38 6.09 8.73
CA MET A 160 -13.17 5.10 7.99
C MET A 160 -14.08 4.26 8.90
N GLY A 161 -13.95 4.39 10.23
CA GLY A 161 -14.72 3.62 11.20
C GLY A 161 -13.87 2.72 12.09
N LYS A 162 -14.41 1.56 12.51
CA LYS A 162 -13.75 0.62 13.42
C LYS A 162 -12.45 0.03 12.85
N ASN A 163 -11.69 -0.66 13.69
CA ASN A 163 -10.51 -1.42 13.27
C ASN A 163 -10.81 -2.31 12.05
N GLY A 164 -9.89 -2.33 11.11
CA GLY A 164 -10.02 -3.02 9.83
C GLY A 164 -10.69 -2.20 8.73
N ALA A 165 -11.40 -1.09 9.06
CA ALA A 165 -12.06 -0.25 8.05
C ALA A 165 -11.05 0.46 7.12
N GLY A 166 -9.89 0.87 7.62
CA GLY A 166 -8.82 1.43 6.81
C GLY A 166 -8.30 0.42 5.79
N GLN A 167 -7.91 -0.78 6.24
CA GLN A 167 -7.40 -1.85 5.35
C GLN A 167 -8.46 -2.30 4.34
N LEU A 168 -9.72 -2.42 4.74
CA LEU A 168 -10.80 -2.79 3.82
C LEU A 168 -11.01 -1.71 2.75
N THR A 169 -11.00 -0.44 3.13
CA THR A 169 -11.08 0.69 2.18
C THR A 169 -9.89 0.68 1.22
N LYS A 170 -8.69 0.45 1.74
CA LYS A 170 -7.48 0.32 0.91
C LYS A 170 -7.60 -0.85 -0.06
N LEU A 171 -8.09 -1.99 0.40
CA LEU A 171 -8.32 -3.16 -0.45
C LEU A 171 -9.28 -2.82 -1.60
N ILE A 172 -10.46 -2.25 -1.30
CA ILE A 172 -11.43 -1.86 -2.32
C ILE A 172 -10.81 -0.94 -3.38
N ASN A 173 -10.04 0.06 -2.95
CA ASN A 173 -9.33 0.95 -3.87
C ASN A 173 -8.33 0.19 -4.77
N GLN A 174 -7.60 -0.77 -4.20
CA GLN A 174 -6.64 -1.58 -4.96
C GLN A 174 -7.34 -2.51 -5.95
N LEU A 175 -8.45 -3.15 -5.54
CA LEU A 175 -9.22 -4.06 -6.41
C LEU A 175 -9.75 -3.34 -7.65
N LEU A 176 -10.28 -2.12 -7.50
CA LEU A 176 -10.72 -1.32 -8.66
C LEU A 176 -9.56 -0.98 -9.59
N PHE A 177 -8.40 -0.64 -9.03
CA PHE A 177 -7.20 -0.40 -9.83
C PHE A 177 -6.74 -1.67 -10.57
N ASP A 178 -6.80 -2.82 -9.90
CA ASP A 178 -6.39 -4.11 -10.46
C ASP A 178 -7.34 -4.60 -11.55
N ILE A 179 -8.65 -4.45 -11.35
CA ILE A 179 -9.68 -4.76 -12.36
C ILE A 179 -9.48 -3.88 -13.60
N ASN A 180 -9.30 -2.57 -13.42
CA ASN A 180 -9.06 -1.65 -14.52
C ASN A 180 -7.78 -1.99 -15.29
N ALA A 181 -6.71 -2.36 -14.59
CA ALA A 181 -5.45 -2.78 -15.22
C ALA A 181 -5.62 -4.06 -16.07
N ALA A 182 -6.35 -5.05 -15.54
CA ALA A 182 -6.64 -6.28 -16.27
C ALA A 182 -7.52 -6.01 -17.52
N ALA A 183 -8.57 -5.19 -17.38
CA ALA A 183 -9.45 -4.82 -18.47
C ALA A 183 -8.69 -4.08 -19.60
N ILE A 184 -7.81 -3.15 -19.26
CA ILE A 184 -6.95 -2.45 -20.21
C ILE A 184 -6.04 -3.44 -20.95
N ALA A 185 -5.40 -4.35 -20.20
CA ALA A 185 -4.49 -5.33 -20.77
C ALA A 185 -5.15 -6.25 -21.78
N GLU A 186 -6.42 -6.61 -21.55
CA GLU A 186 -7.22 -7.45 -22.45
C GLU A 186 -7.74 -6.70 -23.68
N VAL A 187 -8.29 -5.49 -23.47
CA VAL A 187 -9.03 -4.77 -24.50
C VAL A 187 -8.11 -4.03 -25.49
N VAL A 188 -7.03 -3.44 -24.99
CA VAL A 188 -6.21 -2.50 -25.77
C VAL A 188 -5.46 -3.15 -26.96
N PRO A 189 -4.92 -4.37 -26.87
CA PRO A 189 -4.29 -5.02 -28.02
C PRO A 189 -5.25 -5.26 -29.21
N MET A 190 -6.55 -5.33 -28.96
CA MET A 190 -7.56 -5.40 -30.04
C MET A 190 -7.48 -4.18 -30.96
N ALA A 191 -7.20 -2.99 -30.42
CA ALA A 191 -7.07 -1.77 -31.23
C ALA A 191 -5.93 -1.89 -32.26
N ALA A 192 -4.77 -2.37 -31.81
CA ALA A 192 -3.62 -2.60 -32.70
C ALA A 192 -3.92 -3.69 -33.73
N LEU A 193 -4.55 -4.80 -33.32
CA LEU A 193 -4.96 -5.88 -34.22
C LEU A 193 -5.91 -5.39 -35.32
N MET A 194 -6.82 -4.46 -35.00
CA MET A 194 -7.79 -3.88 -35.92
C MET A 194 -7.23 -2.69 -36.72
N GLY A 195 -5.95 -2.40 -36.62
CA GLY A 195 -5.28 -1.34 -37.38
C GLY A 195 -5.56 0.09 -36.88
N LEU A 196 -6.04 0.27 -35.65
CA LEU A 196 -6.17 1.58 -35.05
C LEU A 196 -4.80 2.09 -34.58
N ASP A 197 -4.60 3.40 -34.67
CA ASP A 197 -3.43 4.09 -34.16
C ASP A 197 -3.39 3.98 -32.62
N PRO A 198 -2.35 3.36 -32.02
CA PRO A 198 -2.27 3.17 -30.57
C PRO A 198 -2.22 4.48 -29.78
N GLU A 199 -1.53 5.51 -30.26
CA GLU A 199 -1.42 6.80 -29.55
C GLU A 199 -2.77 7.51 -29.51
N LYS A 200 -3.49 7.56 -30.65
CA LYS A 200 -4.83 8.15 -30.72
C LYS A 200 -5.83 7.38 -29.87
N THR A 201 -5.73 6.04 -29.89
CA THR A 201 -6.59 5.17 -29.05
C THR A 201 -6.34 5.45 -27.56
N ALA A 202 -5.09 5.52 -27.11
CA ALA A 202 -4.74 5.85 -25.74
C ALA A 202 -5.23 7.26 -25.35
N SER A 203 -5.11 8.25 -26.26
CA SER A 203 -5.60 9.61 -26.05
C SER A 203 -7.11 9.66 -25.85
N VAL A 204 -7.87 8.95 -26.68
CA VAL A 204 -9.33 8.87 -26.54
C VAL A 204 -9.72 8.20 -25.23
N MET A 205 -9.08 7.10 -24.85
CA MET A 205 -9.36 6.42 -23.58
C MET A 205 -9.10 7.33 -22.37
N ASN A 206 -8.02 8.11 -22.38
CA ASN A 206 -7.66 8.99 -21.28
C ASN A 206 -8.44 10.32 -21.25
N SER A 207 -9.08 10.71 -22.34
CA SER A 207 -9.97 11.91 -22.41
C SER A 207 -11.46 11.56 -22.33
N GLY A 208 -11.84 10.29 -22.51
CA GLY A 208 -13.22 9.82 -22.53
C GLY A 208 -13.65 9.12 -21.25
N THR A 209 -14.81 8.47 -21.32
CA THR A 209 -15.45 7.75 -20.20
C THR A 209 -14.72 6.49 -19.77
N GLY A 210 -13.82 5.96 -20.60
CA GLY A 210 -12.94 4.83 -20.27
C GLY A 210 -11.76 5.19 -19.37
N ARG A 211 -11.61 6.45 -19.01
CA ARG A 211 -10.53 6.96 -18.18
C ARG A 211 -10.52 6.32 -16.80
N SER A 212 -9.33 5.93 -16.35
CA SER A 212 -9.06 5.47 -14.99
C SER A 212 -7.61 5.79 -14.63
N TYR A 213 -7.27 5.74 -13.34
CA TYR A 213 -5.85 5.85 -12.95
C TYR A 213 -4.98 4.78 -13.64
N ALA A 214 -5.53 3.59 -13.87
CA ALA A 214 -4.82 2.54 -14.59
C ALA A 214 -4.55 2.92 -16.05
N SER A 215 -5.51 3.53 -16.75
CA SER A 215 -5.32 3.96 -18.14
C SER A 215 -4.29 5.11 -18.23
N GLU A 216 -4.37 6.08 -17.34
CA GLU A 216 -3.42 7.20 -17.29
C GLU A 216 -1.99 6.74 -16.98
N PHE A 217 -1.85 5.73 -16.13
CA PHE A 217 -0.54 5.24 -15.72
C PHE A 217 0.05 4.23 -16.71
N PHE A 218 -0.74 3.26 -17.21
CA PHE A 218 -0.20 2.15 -17.99
C PHE A 218 -0.17 2.40 -19.50
N LEU A 219 -1.14 3.12 -20.09
CA LEU A 219 -1.16 3.31 -21.55
C LEU A 219 0.07 4.05 -22.08
N PRO A 220 0.52 5.19 -21.50
CA PRO A 220 1.74 5.85 -21.98
C PRO A 220 2.97 4.94 -21.91
N ARG A 221 3.07 4.12 -20.88
CA ARG A 221 4.18 3.17 -20.69
C ARG A 221 4.12 1.99 -21.66
N ALA A 222 2.92 1.49 -21.92
CA ALA A 222 2.70 0.43 -22.91
C ALA A 222 3.09 0.90 -24.31
N LEU A 223 2.74 2.11 -24.70
CA LEU A 223 3.14 2.73 -25.98
C LEU A 223 4.66 2.78 -26.15
N GLU A 224 5.40 2.94 -25.07
CA GLU A 224 6.86 2.96 -25.08
C GLU A 224 7.51 1.59 -24.78
N GLY A 225 6.72 0.54 -24.59
CA GLY A 225 7.23 -0.79 -24.23
C GLY A 225 7.87 -0.83 -22.83
N ASN A 226 7.64 0.17 -21.97
CA ASN A 226 8.18 0.23 -20.62
C ASN A 226 7.24 -0.42 -19.62
N PHE A 227 7.63 -1.59 -19.11
CA PHE A 227 6.87 -2.38 -18.13
C PHE A 227 7.60 -2.56 -16.80
N SER A 228 8.76 -1.93 -16.62
CA SER A 228 9.55 -2.03 -15.40
C SER A 228 9.07 -1.11 -14.28
N GLU A 229 8.28 -0.09 -14.62
CA GLU A 229 7.80 0.90 -13.67
C GLU A 229 6.51 0.46 -12.97
N GLY A 230 6.36 0.92 -11.73
CA GLY A 230 5.21 0.66 -10.90
C GLY A 230 5.45 -0.43 -9.85
N TYR A 231 4.37 -0.92 -9.27
CA TYR A 231 4.42 -1.96 -8.25
C TYR A 231 4.45 -3.34 -8.92
N ALA A 232 5.43 -4.17 -8.57
CA ALA A 232 5.60 -5.49 -9.16
C ALA A 232 4.33 -6.33 -9.03
N MET A 233 3.94 -6.98 -10.14
CA MET A 233 2.69 -7.72 -10.26
C MET A 233 2.55 -8.82 -9.20
N LYS A 234 3.63 -9.57 -8.92
CA LYS A 234 3.65 -10.61 -7.88
C LYS A 234 3.28 -10.07 -6.49
N ASN A 235 3.68 -8.84 -6.19
CA ASN A 235 3.38 -8.22 -4.91
C ASN A 235 1.95 -7.66 -4.86
N ALA A 236 1.41 -7.22 -6.01
CA ALA A 236 0.02 -6.78 -6.12
C ALA A 236 -0.97 -7.94 -6.02
N TYR A 237 -0.60 -9.12 -6.47
CA TYR A 237 -1.44 -10.32 -6.47
C TYR A 237 -1.98 -10.69 -5.08
N LYS A 238 -1.27 -10.34 -4.00
CA LYS A 238 -1.74 -10.53 -2.62
C LYS A 238 -3.10 -9.89 -2.34
N ASP A 239 -3.40 -8.75 -2.99
CA ASP A 239 -4.65 -8.02 -2.78
C ASP A 239 -5.83 -8.80 -3.37
N LEU A 240 -5.62 -9.44 -4.54
CA LEU A 240 -6.60 -10.34 -5.16
C LEU A 240 -6.84 -11.60 -4.33
N VAL A 241 -5.79 -12.18 -3.75
CA VAL A 241 -5.89 -13.34 -2.83
C VAL A 241 -6.69 -12.95 -1.59
N SER A 242 -6.36 -11.81 -0.96
CA SER A 242 -7.09 -11.34 0.22
C SER A 242 -8.59 -11.10 -0.07
N ALA A 243 -8.90 -10.55 -1.24
CA ALA A 243 -10.29 -10.35 -1.65
C ALA A 243 -11.02 -11.67 -1.92
N ALA A 244 -10.36 -12.66 -2.51
CA ALA A 244 -10.93 -13.99 -2.72
C ALA A 244 -11.26 -14.70 -1.39
N GLU A 245 -10.40 -14.56 -0.38
CA GLU A 245 -10.64 -15.08 0.98
C GLU A 245 -11.88 -14.41 1.62
N ILE A 246 -11.99 -13.08 1.52
CA ILE A 246 -13.15 -12.34 2.02
C ILE A 246 -14.41 -12.75 1.26
N SER A 247 -14.35 -12.82 -0.07
CA SER A 247 -15.45 -13.26 -0.94
C SER A 247 -15.98 -14.63 -0.50
N ALA A 248 -15.08 -15.60 -0.34
CA ALA A 248 -15.44 -16.96 0.07
C ALA A 248 -16.00 -17.01 1.50
N SER A 249 -15.35 -16.36 2.46
CA SER A 249 -15.75 -16.42 3.88
C SER A 249 -17.05 -15.68 4.18
N GLN A 250 -17.36 -14.62 3.41
CA GLN A 250 -18.54 -13.78 3.59
C GLN A 250 -19.64 -14.02 2.55
N SER A 251 -19.45 -15.00 1.64
CA SER A 251 -20.38 -15.29 0.54
C SER A 251 -20.68 -14.05 -0.34
N ILE A 252 -19.67 -13.22 -0.61
CA ILE A 252 -19.80 -12.01 -1.45
C ILE A 252 -19.44 -12.38 -2.89
N PRO A 253 -20.38 -12.32 -3.86
CA PRO A 253 -20.07 -12.62 -5.25
C PRO A 253 -19.24 -11.50 -5.90
N MET A 254 -18.09 -11.84 -6.49
CA MET A 254 -17.18 -10.91 -7.17
C MET A 254 -16.75 -11.45 -8.56
N PRO A 255 -17.68 -11.64 -9.51
CA PRO A 255 -17.36 -12.28 -10.81
C PRO A 255 -16.36 -11.48 -11.63
N VAL A 256 -16.42 -10.15 -11.65
CA VAL A 256 -15.48 -9.29 -12.38
C VAL A 256 -14.08 -9.40 -11.78
N LEU A 257 -13.96 -9.45 -10.45
CA LEU A 257 -12.70 -9.66 -9.78
C LEU A 257 -12.12 -11.05 -10.08
N ALA A 258 -12.95 -12.08 -10.14
CA ALA A 258 -12.50 -13.42 -10.50
C ALA A 258 -11.91 -13.48 -11.91
N ALA A 259 -12.55 -12.81 -12.89
CA ALA A 259 -12.03 -12.68 -14.26
C ALA A 259 -10.68 -11.91 -14.27
N ALA A 260 -10.60 -10.77 -13.61
CA ALA A 260 -9.35 -10.02 -13.49
C ALA A 260 -8.23 -10.86 -12.83
N THR A 261 -8.57 -11.64 -11.78
CA THR A 261 -7.61 -12.53 -11.12
C THR A 261 -7.03 -13.56 -12.09
N ALA A 262 -7.85 -14.13 -12.99
CA ALA A 262 -7.37 -15.06 -14.01
C ALA A 262 -6.35 -14.41 -14.96
N THR A 263 -6.55 -13.15 -15.34
CA THR A 263 -5.59 -12.38 -16.15
C THR A 263 -4.24 -12.20 -15.42
N TYR A 264 -4.27 -11.87 -14.13
CA TYR A 264 -3.05 -11.82 -13.32
C TYR A 264 -2.34 -13.16 -13.25
N GLN A 265 -3.08 -14.24 -13.05
CA GLN A 265 -2.52 -15.60 -12.99
C GLN A 265 -1.82 -15.99 -14.30
N GLN A 266 -2.43 -15.67 -15.45
CA GLN A 266 -1.82 -15.90 -16.77
C GLN A 266 -0.51 -15.12 -16.92
N ALA A 267 -0.48 -13.84 -16.54
CA ALA A 267 0.72 -13.02 -16.62
C ALA A 267 1.84 -13.52 -15.67
N LEU A 268 1.50 -13.92 -14.44
CA LEU A 268 2.44 -14.51 -13.50
C LEU A 268 3.03 -15.81 -14.03
N ARG A 269 2.20 -16.70 -14.61
CA ARG A 269 2.65 -17.96 -15.23
C ARG A 269 3.48 -17.73 -16.50
N SER A 270 3.29 -16.60 -17.18
CA SER A 270 4.08 -16.17 -18.32
C SER A 270 5.44 -15.54 -17.93
N GLY A 271 5.78 -15.49 -16.64
CA GLY A 271 7.06 -14.97 -16.15
C GLY A 271 7.10 -13.44 -15.95
N TYR A 272 5.97 -12.73 -15.99
CA TYR A 272 5.94 -11.28 -15.88
C TYR A 272 5.81 -10.76 -14.43
N GLY A 273 5.97 -11.62 -13.43
CA GLY A 273 5.73 -11.28 -12.02
C GLY A 273 6.60 -10.16 -11.46
N GLU A 274 7.82 -10.00 -11.96
CA GLU A 274 8.75 -8.94 -11.54
C GLU A 274 8.45 -7.58 -12.19
N LEU A 275 7.65 -7.58 -13.26
CA LEU A 275 7.25 -6.36 -13.96
C LEU A 275 6.04 -5.69 -13.31
N GLY A 276 5.81 -4.43 -13.63
CA GLY A 276 4.60 -3.71 -13.24
C GLY A 276 3.32 -4.31 -13.84
N LYS A 277 2.16 -3.99 -13.26
CA LYS A 277 0.84 -4.53 -13.67
C LYS A 277 0.53 -4.32 -15.16
N GLY A 278 1.03 -3.24 -15.76
CA GLY A 278 0.86 -2.98 -17.20
C GLY A 278 1.43 -4.09 -18.11
N ALA A 279 2.36 -4.90 -17.61
CA ALA A 279 2.92 -6.02 -18.36
C ALA A 279 1.91 -7.14 -18.65
N MET A 280 0.72 -7.14 -18.04
CA MET A 280 -0.35 -8.08 -18.39
C MET A 280 -0.75 -7.97 -19.87
N ILE A 281 -0.62 -6.81 -20.49
CA ILE A 281 -0.89 -6.59 -21.92
C ILE A 281 -0.10 -7.56 -22.80
N LYS A 282 1.14 -7.91 -22.40
CA LYS A 282 2.02 -8.83 -23.16
C LYS A 282 1.43 -10.24 -23.35
N VAL A 283 0.53 -10.67 -22.44
CA VAL A 283 -0.17 -11.95 -22.55
C VAL A 283 -1.08 -11.92 -23.79
N PHE A 284 -1.87 -10.86 -23.93
CA PHE A 284 -2.84 -10.70 -25.03
C PHE A 284 -2.15 -10.29 -26.32
N GLU A 285 -1.12 -9.46 -26.28
CA GLU A 285 -0.28 -9.15 -27.45
C GLU A 285 0.31 -10.41 -28.07
N LYS A 286 0.87 -11.30 -27.24
CA LYS A 286 1.39 -12.59 -27.70
C LYS A 286 0.29 -13.49 -28.29
N LEU A 287 -0.87 -13.53 -27.64
CA LEU A 287 -2.01 -14.33 -28.09
C LEU A 287 -2.53 -13.86 -29.45
N LEU A 288 -2.59 -12.55 -29.66
CA LEU A 288 -3.13 -11.92 -30.87
C LEU A 288 -2.08 -11.69 -31.95
N GLY A 289 -0.80 -11.91 -31.70
CA GLY A 289 0.31 -11.66 -32.62
C GLY A 289 0.47 -10.19 -32.99
N THR A 290 0.18 -9.28 -32.07
CA THR A 290 0.25 -7.82 -32.28
C THR A 290 0.91 -7.13 -31.08
N GLU A 291 1.31 -5.88 -31.23
CA GLU A 291 1.82 -5.05 -30.15
C GLU A 291 1.14 -3.68 -30.13
N PHE A 292 0.78 -3.21 -28.95
CA PHE A 292 0.24 -1.86 -28.75
C PHE A 292 1.38 -0.92 -28.42
N ARG A 293 2.04 -0.38 -29.47
CA ARG A 293 3.20 0.53 -29.36
C ARG A 293 2.99 1.77 -30.22
N LYS A 294 3.66 2.85 -29.87
CA LYS A 294 3.80 3.99 -30.78
C LYS A 294 4.60 3.57 -31.99
N GLY A 295 4.20 4.07 -33.17
CA GLY A 295 4.90 3.84 -34.43
C GLY A 295 6.27 4.52 -34.53
#